data_7cba9ba2a8507d56d2779a4bc7e68924
#
_entry.id   7cba9ba2a8507d56d2779a4bc7e68924
#
_cell.length_a   1.000
_cell.length_b   1.000
_cell.length_c   1.000
_cell.angle_alpha   90.00
_cell.angle_beta   90.00
_cell.angle_gamma   90.00
#
_symmetry.space_group_name_H-M   'P 1'
#
loop_
_entity.id
_entity.type
_entity.pdbx_description
1 polymer ?
#
loop_
_entity_poly.entity_id
_entity_poly.type
_entity_poly.pdbx_seq_one_letter_code
_entity_poly.pdbx_strand_id
1 'polypeptide(L)'
;FKNINRLIPISKLYESCEKVYDKVSNVIDFEIPEGFEFYNTTATNVFYLLEQGGLGIHYKQFNELFKPRNPLYNTINNIVLTSYNLYNATSRPTNAFNSVNFAAIPKSEEHRKCFRPQNDYFVEFDFDGYHLRLLCDQIDYPLTNESAHKQLAKQYFNKEDITDDEYSKAKQINFQAIYG
;
A
#
# COMPACT_ATOMS: atom_id res chain seq x y z
N PHE A 1 -3.69 -20.95 -2.95
CA PHE A 1 -5.15 -20.74 -2.78
C PHE A 1 -5.85 -20.47 -4.13
N LYS A 2 -5.76 -21.43 -5.07
CA LYS A 2 -6.60 -21.45 -6.28
C LYS A 2 -7.88 -22.21 -5.94
N ASN A 3 -9.04 -21.53 -6.03
CA ASN A 3 -10.41 -22.08 -5.89
C ASN A 3 -11.00 -22.13 -4.46
N ILE A 4 -11.17 -21.02 -3.80
CA ILE A 4 -12.06 -20.90 -2.62
C ILE A 4 -13.53 -20.66 -3.04
N ASN A 5 -13.93 -20.98 -4.26
CA ASN A 5 -15.33 -20.88 -4.69
C ASN A 5 -16.15 -22.17 -4.47
N ARG A 6 -15.63 -23.13 -3.72
CA ARG A 6 -16.41 -24.30 -3.30
C ARG A 6 -16.66 -24.22 -1.81
N LEU A 7 -17.92 -24.31 -1.42
CA LEU A 7 -18.30 -24.53 -0.04
C LEU A 7 -17.59 -25.80 0.45
N ILE A 8 -16.58 -25.62 1.29
CA ILE A 8 -15.85 -26.71 1.92
C ILE A 8 -16.61 -27.05 3.20
N PRO A 9 -17.02 -28.29 3.43
CA PRO A 9 -17.60 -28.69 4.70
C PRO A 9 -16.68 -28.30 5.87
N ILE A 10 -17.27 -27.79 6.95
CA ILE A 10 -16.52 -27.31 8.13
C ILE A 10 -15.57 -28.39 8.67
N SER A 11 -15.99 -29.67 8.64
CA SER A 11 -15.12 -30.80 9.04
C SER A 11 -13.85 -30.89 8.22
N LYS A 12 -13.94 -30.72 6.88
CA LYS A 12 -12.76 -30.74 6.00
C LYS A 12 -11.89 -29.50 6.15
N LEU A 13 -12.49 -28.34 6.47
CA LEU A 13 -11.75 -27.15 6.79
C LEU A 13 -10.95 -27.34 8.07
N TYR A 14 -11.57 -27.89 9.10
CA TYR A 14 -10.94 -28.20 10.38
C TYR A 14 -9.74 -29.18 10.20
N GLU A 15 -9.97 -30.32 9.54
CA GLU A 15 -8.89 -31.28 9.24
C GLU A 15 -7.73 -30.65 8.45
N SER A 16 -8.03 -29.72 7.55
CA SER A 16 -7.00 -29.02 6.78
C SER A 16 -6.22 -28.03 7.65
N CYS A 17 -6.88 -27.36 8.57
CA CYS A 17 -6.26 -26.46 9.54
C CYS A 17 -5.35 -27.24 10.51
N GLU A 18 -5.80 -28.39 11.01
CA GLU A 18 -4.98 -29.26 11.88
C GLU A 18 -3.72 -29.73 11.15
N LYS A 19 -3.85 -30.22 9.90
CA LYS A 19 -2.69 -30.65 9.11
C LYS A 19 -1.71 -29.53 8.83
N VAL A 20 -2.19 -28.30 8.63
CA VAL A 20 -1.31 -27.13 8.47
C VAL A 20 -0.67 -26.77 9.80
N TYR A 21 -1.45 -26.76 10.90
CA TYR A 21 -0.94 -26.48 12.24
C TYR A 21 0.16 -27.46 12.62
N ASP A 22 -0.03 -28.77 12.45
CA ASP A 22 0.95 -29.82 12.76
C ASP A 22 2.24 -29.66 11.93
N LYS A 23 2.13 -29.25 10.68
CA LYS A 23 3.31 -28.98 9.84
C LYS A 23 4.06 -27.73 10.24
N VAL A 24 3.35 -26.70 10.67
CA VAL A 24 3.92 -25.40 10.99
C VAL A 24 4.46 -25.39 12.42
N SER A 25 3.76 -25.98 13.38
CA SER A 25 4.19 -26.03 14.79
C SER A 25 5.53 -26.75 15.03
N ASN A 26 5.88 -27.71 14.14
CA ASN A 26 7.15 -28.40 14.21
C ASN A 26 8.32 -27.67 13.53
N VAL A 27 8.04 -26.59 12.81
CA VAL A 27 9.04 -25.82 12.02
C VAL A 27 9.29 -24.44 12.61
N ILE A 28 8.39 -23.96 13.46
CA ILE A 28 8.44 -22.59 14.00
C ILE A 28 9.11 -22.62 15.37
N ASP A 29 10.42 -22.45 15.37
CA ASP A 29 11.20 -22.04 16.52
C ASP A 29 11.81 -20.67 16.20
N PHE A 30 10.98 -19.64 16.14
CA PHE A 30 11.47 -18.28 15.93
C PHE A 30 10.81 -17.33 16.93
N GLU A 31 11.60 -16.39 17.37
CA GLU A 31 11.10 -15.27 18.17
C GLU A 31 10.14 -14.43 17.32
N ILE A 32 8.97 -14.13 17.86
CA ILE A 32 8.02 -13.21 17.22
C ILE A 32 8.67 -11.82 17.23
N PRO A 33 8.91 -11.19 16.06
CA PRO A 33 9.52 -9.88 16.00
C PRO A 33 8.72 -8.84 16.79
N GLU A 34 9.42 -7.91 17.43
CA GLU A 34 8.80 -6.76 18.04
C GLU A 34 7.89 -6.02 17.05
N GLY A 35 6.70 -5.65 17.49
CA GLY A 35 5.70 -5.01 16.62
C GLY A 35 4.82 -5.96 15.80
N PHE A 36 5.10 -7.27 15.78
CA PHE A 36 4.27 -8.24 15.06
C PHE A 36 2.82 -8.25 15.57
N GLU A 37 2.62 -8.16 16.88
CA GLU A 37 1.27 -8.09 17.46
C GLU A 37 0.52 -6.85 16.98
N PHE A 38 1.17 -5.69 16.97
CA PHE A 38 0.60 -4.46 16.41
C PHE A 38 0.21 -4.64 14.94
N TYR A 39 1.11 -5.22 14.13
CA TYR A 39 0.85 -5.45 12.71
C TYR A 39 -0.31 -6.44 12.51
N ASN A 40 -0.30 -7.55 13.23
CA ASN A 40 -1.30 -8.60 13.08
C ASN A 40 -2.69 -8.22 13.61
N THR A 41 -2.77 -7.33 14.60
CA THR A 41 -4.04 -6.89 15.19
C THR A 41 -4.48 -5.53 14.62
N THR A 42 -3.72 -4.49 14.86
CA THR A 42 -4.11 -3.12 14.53
C THR A 42 -4.11 -2.89 13.02
N ALA A 43 -3.02 -3.25 12.32
CA ALA A 43 -2.94 -3.06 10.89
C ALA A 43 -4.00 -3.89 10.17
N THR A 44 -4.19 -5.17 10.55
CA THR A 44 -5.20 -6.03 9.96
C THR A 44 -6.60 -5.46 10.12
N ASN A 45 -6.95 -4.94 11.29
CA ASN A 45 -8.25 -4.30 11.52
C ASN A 45 -8.44 -3.04 10.68
N VAL A 46 -7.41 -2.20 10.54
CA VAL A 46 -7.45 -1.00 9.68
C VAL A 46 -7.69 -1.39 8.22
N PHE A 47 -6.95 -2.36 7.71
CA PHE A 47 -7.13 -2.81 6.32
C PHE A 47 -8.47 -3.50 6.09
N TYR A 48 -8.98 -4.24 7.06
CA TYR A 48 -10.35 -4.76 7.01
C TYR A 48 -11.38 -3.65 6.86
N LEU A 49 -11.28 -2.57 7.63
CA LEU A 49 -12.17 -1.42 7.50
C LEU A 49 -12.03 -0.72 6.15
N LEU A 50 -10.81 -0.60 5.61
CA LEU A 50 -10.57 -0.05 4.27
C LEU A 50 -11.19 -0.92 3.17
N GLU A 51 -11.12 -2.25 3.30
CA GLU A 51 -11.78 -3.19 2.38
C GLU A 51 -13.30 -3.03 2.39
N GLN A 52 -13.90 -2.83 3.56
CA GLN A 52 -15.35 -2.62 3.70
C GLN A 52 -15.78 -1.24 3.19
N GLY A 53 -14.95 -0.23 3.37
CA GLY A 53 -15.25 1.15 2.97
C GLY A 53 -15.19 1.37 1.47
N GLY A 54 -14.17 0.85 0.81
CA GLY A 54 -13.91 1.05 -0.60
C GLY A 54 -13.73 2.51 -1.01
N LEU A 55 -13.77 2.79 -2.31
CA LEU A 55 -13.73 4.14 -2.87
C LEU A 55 -14.96 4.43 -3.73
N GLY A 56 -15.50 5.63 -3.60
CA GLY A 56 -16.56 6.13 -4.46
C GLY A 56 -16.08 6.24 -5.92
N ILE A 57 -16.95 5.94 -6.87
CA ILE A 57 -16.64 5.99 -8.30
C ILE A 57 -17.75 6.67 -9.11
N HIS A 58 -17.35 7.24 -10.23
CA HIS A 58 -18.26 7.53 -11.33
C HIS A 58 -18.44 6.24 -12.16
N TYR A 59 -19.49 5.49 -11.88
CA TYR A 59 -19.68 4.10 -12.33
C TYR A 59 -19.49 3.90 -13.84
N LYS A 60 -20.02 4.80 -14.65
CA LYS A 60 -19.92 4.72 -16.12
C LYS A 60 -18.46 4.82 -16.57
N GLN A 61 -17.75 5.87 -16.15
CA GLN A 61 -16.34 6.08 -16.49
C GLN A 61 -15.45 4.95 -15.95
N PHE A 62 -15.69 4.51 -14.73
CA PHE A 62 -14.95 3.41 -14.14
C PHE A 62 -15.09 2.13 -14.97
N ASN A 63 -16.31 1.77 -15.38
CA ASN A 63 -16.54 0.60 -16.21
C ASN A 63 -15.89 0.71 -17.59
N GLU A 64 -15.90 1.87 -18.20
CA GLU A 64 -15.27 2.09 -19.50
C GLU A 64 -13.74 1.95 -19.44
N LEU A 65 -13.10 2.44 -18.38
CA LEU A 65 -11.64 2.48 -18.25
C LEU A 65 -11.02 1.24 -17.57
N PHE A 66 -11.70 0.69 -16.57
CA PHE A 66 -11.14 -0.36 -15.73
C PHE A 66 -11.69 -1.76 -16.00
N LYS A 67 -12.98 -1.92 -16.26
CA LYS A 67 -13.56 -3.25 -16.50
C LYS A 67 -13.04 -3.98 -17.74
N PRO A 68 -12.63 -3.33 -18.85
CA PRO A 68 -11.98 -4.05 -19.94
C PRO A 68 -10.70 -4.77 -19.52
N ARG A 69 -10.01 -4.26 -18.48
CA ARG A 69 -8.79 -4.87 -17.92
C ARG A 69 -9.08 -5.99 -16.94
N ASN A 70 -10.14 -5.84 -16.15
CA ASN A 70 -10.58 -6.87 -15.22
C ASN A 70 -12.11 -6.76 -14.95
N PRO A 71 -12.93 -7.58 -15.62
CA PRO A 71 -14.38 -7.56 -15.43
C PRO A 71 -14.84 -8.01 -14.04
N LEU A 72 -13.93 -8.59 -13.23
CA LEU A 72 -14.23 -9.10 -11.90
C LEU A 72 -14.16 -8.05 -10.79
N TYR A 73 -13.84 -6.80 -11.13
CA TYR A 73 -13.82 -5.73 -10.12
C TYR A 73 -15.17 -5.61 -9.41
N ASN A 74 -15.12 -5.74 -8.09
CA ASN A 74 -16.31 -5.69 -7.25
C ASN A 74 -16.76 -4.25 -7.05
N THR A 75 -17.94 -3.92 -7.55
CA THR A 75 -18.55 -2.58 -7.40
C THR A 75 -19.95 -2.72 -6.84
N ILE A 76 -20.23 -1.99 -5.77
CA ILE A 76 -21.53 -1.97 -5.09
C ILE A 76 -21.93 -0.51 -4.86
N ASN A 77 -23.12 -0.11 -5.33
CA ASN A 77 -23.66 1.24 -5.09
C ASN A 77 -22.70 2.40 -5.44
N ASN A 78 -22.03 2.32 -6.59
CA ASN A 78 -21.00 3.29 -7.00
C ASN A 78 -19.79 3.35 -6.05
N ILE A 79 -19.50 2.29 -5.36
CA ILE A 79 -18.28 2.08 -4.59
C ILE A 79 -17.53 0.92 -5.21
N VAL A 80 -16.23 1.06 -5.42
CA VAL A 80 -15.34 -0.04 -5.77
C VAL A 80 -14.65 -0.55 -4.53
N LEU A 81 -14.74 -1.86 -4.31
CA LEU A 81 -14.07 -2.54 -3.21
C LEU A 81 -12.73 -3.09 -3.67
N THR A 82 -11.81 -3.19 -2.75
CA THR A 82 -10.51 -3.82 -2.95
C THR A 82 -10.23 -4.82 -1.84
N SER A 83 -9.25 -5.66 -2.03
CA SER A 83 -8.73 -6.55 -0.98
C SER A 83 -7.24 -6.40 -0.90
N TYR A 84 -6.69 -6.52 0.30
CA TYR A 84 -5.28 -6.34 0.56
C TYR A 84 -4.59 -7.65 0.93
N ASN A 85 -3.39 -7.82 0.39
CA ASN A 85 -2.43 -8.76 0.92
C ASN A 85 -1.46 -8.01 1.84
N LEU A 86 -1.49 -8.34 3.12
CA LEU A 86 -0.62 -7.73 4.12
C LEU A 86 0.70 -8.50 4.31
N TYR A 87 0.72 -9.77 3.92
CA TYR A 87 1.83 -10.68 4.14
C TYR A 87 2.62 -10.89 2.85
N ASN A 88 3.51 -9.97 2.55
CA ASN A 88 4.43 -10.08 1.42
C ASN A 88 5.87 -9.77 1.86
N ALA A 89 6.83 -10.07 1.00
CA ALA A 89 8.25 -9.98 1.31
C ALA A 89 8.74 -8.58 1.74
N THR A 90 8.02 -7.54 1.36
CA THR A 90 8.38 -6.15 1.70
C THR A 90 7.57 -5.58 2.85
N SER A 91 6.65 -6.35 3.42
CA SER A 91 5.66 -5.91 4.41
C SER A 91 4.79 -4.72 3.98
N ARG A 92 4.82 -4.36 2.70
CA ARG A 92 3.94 -3.33 2.15
C ARG A 92 2.60 -3.94 1.77
N PRO A 93 1.47 -3.41 2.24
CA PRO A 93 0.16 -3.86 1.78
C PRO A 93 0.04 -3.69 0.26
N THR A 94 -0.43 -4.72 -0.41
CA THR A 94 -0.69 -4.69 -1.84
C THR A 94 -2.13 -5.08 -2.12
N ASN A 95 -2.74 -4.47 -3.13
CA ASN A 95 -4.05 -4.90 -3.58
C ASN A 95 -3.94 -6.26 -4.28
N ALA A 96 -4.80 -7.20 -3.92
CA ALA A 96 -4.73 -8.58 -4.34
C ALA A 96 -6.11 -9.14 -4.77
N PHE A 97 -6.17 -10.43 -5.07
CA PHE A 97 -7.39 -11.18 -5.32
C PHE A 97 -8.27 -10.60 -6.45
N ASN A 98 -7.63 -10.17 -7.55
CA ASN A 98 -8.29 -9.52 -8.70
C ASN A 98 -9.04 -8.22 -8.35
N SER A 99 -8.73 -7.61 -7.24
CA SER A 99 -9.27 -6.31 -6.86
C SER A 99 -8.52 -5.15 -7.52
N VAL A 100 -9.08 -3.94 -7.45
CA VAL A 100 -8.42 -2.76 -8.01
C VAL A 100 -7.16 -2.46 -7.24
N ASN A 101 -6.04 -2.35 -7.95
CA ASN A 101 -4.79 -1.90 -7.36
C ASN A 101 -4.75 -0.36 -7.34
N PHE A 102 -5.13 0.22 -6.24
CA PHE A 102 -5.16 1.67 -6.08
C PHE A 102 -3.77 2.32 -6.20
N ALA A 103 -2.71 1.63 -5.79
CA ALA A 103 -1.35 2.12 -5.92
C ALA A 103 -0.85 2.17 -7.37
N ALA A 104 -1.44 1.36 -8.27
CA ALA A 104 -1.07 1.28 -9.68
C ALA A 104 -2.06 2.00 -10.62
N ILE A 105 -2.93 2.84 -10.09
CA ILE A 105 -3.83 3.65 -10.94
C ILE A 105 -2.98 4.60 -11.79
N PRO A 106 -3.21 4.63 -13.12
CA PRO A 106 -2.50 5.57 -13.98
C PRO A 106 -2.66 7.02 -13.50
N LYS A 107 -1.57 7.78 -13.60
CA LYS A 107 -1.55 9.19 -13.14
C LYS A 107 -2.34 10.13 -14.07
N SER A 108 -2.85 9.62 -15.21
CA SER A 108 -3.66 10.45 -16.11
C SER A 108 -4.91 10.95 -15.40
N GLU A 109 -5.26 12.18 -15.71
CA GLU A 109 -6.43 12.85 -15.14
C GLU A 109 -7.72 12.06 -15.37
N GLU A 110 -7.85 11.45 -16.54
CA GLU A 110 -8.99 10.63 -16.92
C GLU A 110 -9.22 9.46 -15.94
N HIS A 111 -8.17 8.70 -15.61
CA HIS A 111 -8.27 7.58 -14.65
C HIS A 111 -8.54 8.05 -13.23
N ARG A 112 -7.93 9.15 -12.80
CA ARG A 112 -8.12 9.67 -11.43
C ARG A 112 -9.49 10.28 -11.23
N LYS A 113 -10.04 10.97 -12.23
CA LYS A 113 -11.40 11.53 -12.22
C LYS A 113 -12.52 10.48 -12.14
N CYS A 114 -12.22 9.20 -12.37
CA CYS A 114 -13.18 8.12 -12.12
C CYS A 114 -13.52 7.96 -10.64
N PHE A 115 -12.63 8.38 -9.75
CA PHE A 115 -12.83 8.26 -8.32
C PHE A 115 -13.42 9.55 -7.76
N ARG A 116 -14.32 9.40 -6.81
CA ARG A 116 -14.96 10.51 -6.10
C ARG A 116 -14.99 10.23 -4.61
N PRO A 117 -14.96 11.25 -3.77
CA PRO A 117 -15.18 11.05 -2.35
C PRO A 117 -16.58 10.50 -2.10
N GLN A 118 -16.74 9.72 -1.04
CA GLN A 118 -18.06 9.26 -0.59
C GLN A 118 -18.79 10.35 0.20
N ASN A 119 -18.02 11.27 0.79
CA ASN A 119 -18.49 12.49 1.44
C ASN A 119 -18.13 13.72 0.58
N ASP A 120 -17.75 14.82 1.20
CA ASP A 120 -17.48 16.07 0.48
C ASP A 120 -16.09 16.12 -0.15
N TYR A 121 -15.08 15.50 0.49
CA TYR A 121 -13.68 15.63 0.12
C TYR A 121 -12.91 14.34 0.24
N PHE A 122 -11.82 14.22 -0.56
CA PHE A 122 -10.70 13.34 -0.23
C PHE A 122 -9.74 14.08 0.69
N VAL A 123 -9.22 13.37 1.67
CA VAL A 123 -8.13 13.86 2.52
C VAL A 123 -6.92 12.99 2.25
N GLU A 124 -5.82 13.60 1.85
CA GLU A 124 -4.57 12.91 1.56
C GLU A 124 -3.58 13.15 2.71
N PHE A 125 -3.00 12.07 3.21
CA PHE A 125 -1.93 12.09 4.19
C PHE A 125 -0.72 11.38 3.60
N ASP A 126 0.43 12.03 3.62
CA ASP A 126 1.68 11.44 3.18
C ASP A 126 2.84 11.86 4.08
N PHE A 127 3.81 10.99 4.26
CA PHE A 127 5.04 11.30 4.96
C PHE A 127 6.06 11.88 3.98
N ASP A 128 6.57 13.06 4.27
CA ASP A 128 7.65 13.63 3.47
C ASP A 128 8.93 12.81 3.60
N GLY A 129 9.31 12.14 2.51
CA GLY A 129 10.57 11.41 2.42
C GLY A 129 10.77 10.33 3.48
N TYR A 130 9.73 9.57 3.83
CA TYR A 130 9.70 8.61 4.95
C TYR A 130 10.96 7.74 5.07
N HIS A 131 11.32 7.00 4.00
CA HIS A 131 12.49 6.12 4.04
C HIS A 131 13.80 6.89 4.19
N LEU A 132 13.89 8.06 3.57
CA LEU A 132 15.06 8.92 3.70
C LEU A 132 15.22 9.43 5.13
N ARG A 133 14.12 9.83 5.77
CA ARG A 133 14.13 10.25 7.17
C ARG A 133 14.53 9.12 8.10
N LEU A 134 14.01 7.91 7.88
CA LEU A 134 14.42 6.74 8.65
C LEU A 134 15.91 6.42 8.52
N LEU A 135 16.45 6.49 7.29
CA LEU A 135 17.88 6.27 7.08
C LEU A 135 18.73 7.35 7.76
N CYS A 136 18.33 8.61 7.64
CA CYS A 136 19.03 9.71 8.29
C CYS A 136 19.00 9.56 9.83
N ASP A 137 17.88 9.12 10.40
CA ASP A 137 17.74 8.84 11.82
C ASP A 137 18.68 7.71 12.27
N GLN A 138 18.76 6.62 11.50
CA GLN A 138 19.64 5.49 11.80
C GLN A 138 21.14 5.82 11.79
N ILE A 139 21.55 6.85 11.05
CA ILE A 139 22.95 7.29 10.97
C ILE A 139 23.20 8.61 11.72
N ASP A 140 22.26 9.01 12.57
CA ASP A 140 22.33 10.25 13.35
C ASP A 140 22.54 11.51 12.46
N TYR A 141 22.01 11.48 11.23
CA TYR A 141 22.10 12.62 10.32
C TYR A 141 20.96 13.61 10.58
N PRO A 142 21.25 14.87 10.96
CA PRO A 142 20.22 15.84 11.35
C PRO A 142 19.40 16.32 10.16
N LEU A 143 18.12 15.99 10.12
CA LEU A 143 17.14 16.59 9.21
C LEU A 143 16.27 17.60 9.97
N THR A 144 16.00 18.73 9.34
CA THR A 144 15.06 19.72 9.83
C THR A 144 13.60 19.37 9.49
N ASN A 145 12.66 20.22 9.88
CA ASN A 145 11.27 20.10 9.46
C ASN A 145 11.03 20.48 7.98
N GLU A 146 12.05 20.97 7.28
CA GLU A 146 11.98 21.18 5.84
C GLU A 146 11.92 19.84 5.10
N SER A 147 11.46 19.84 3.84
CA SER A 147 11.47 18.62 3.01
C SER A 147 12.87 18.00 2.99
N ALA A 148 12.95 16.70 3.35
CA ALA A 148 14.22 15.97 3.39
C ALA A 148 14.96 16.02 2.04
N HIS A 149 14.23 15.90 0.93
CA HIS A 149 14.80 16.00 -0.40
C HIS A 149 15.34 17.40 -0.69
N LYS A 150 14.68 18.46 -0.20
CA LYS A 150 15.14 19.83 -0.41
C LYS A 150 16.38 20.15 0.42
N GLN A 151 16.42 19.68 1.66
CA GLN A 151 17.62 19.85 2.50
C GLN A 151 18.85 19.17 1.90
N LEU A 152 18.70 17.94 1.39
CA LEU A 152 19.81 17.27 0.71
C LEU A 152 20.15 17.91 -0.64
N ALA A 153 19.16 18.44 -1.37
CA ALA A 153 19.41 19.19 -2.60
C ALA A 153 20.32 20.41 -2.36
N LYS A 154 20.10 21.16 -1.28
CA LYS A 154 20.97 22.27 -0.89
C LYS A 154 22.43 21.85 -0.76
N GLN A 155 22.68 20.68 -0.20
CA GLN A 155 24.04 20.14 -0.07
C GLN A 155 24.59 19.64 -1.40
N TYR A 156 23.80 18.91 -2.20
CA TYR A 156 24.28 18.38 -3.49
C TYR A 156 24.67 19.49 -4.46
N PHE A 157 23.93 20.58 -4.46
CA PHE A 157 24.12 21.68 -5.37
C PHE A 157 24.88 22.86 -4.73
N ASN A 158 25.21 22.79 -3.43
CA ASN A 158 25.87 23.83 -2.64
C ASN A 158 25.16 25.21 -2.78
N LYS A 159 23.82 25.20 -2.60
CA LYS A 159 22.96 26.37 -2.77
C LYS A 159 21.88 26.39 -1.68
N GLU A 160 21.43 27.57 -1.30
CA GLU A 160 20.27 27.73 -0.41
C GLU A 160 18.94 27.69 -1.18
N ASP A 161 18.90 28.32 -2.35
CA ASP A 161 17.71 28.36 -3.20
C ASP A 161 17.77 27.23 -4.23
N ILE A 162 16.86 26.29 -4.10
CA ILE A 162 16.75 25.09 -4.95
C ILE A 162 15.60 25.27 -5.93
N THR A 163 15.89 25.14 -7.21
CA THR A 163 14.88 25.13 -8.27
C THR A 163 14.13 23.80 -8.32
N ASP A 164 12.97 23.77 -8.96
CA ASP A 164 12.16 22.55 -9.13
C ASP A 164 12.92 21.43 -9.87
N ASP A 165 13.77 21.81 -10.83
CA ASP A 165 14.62 20.85 -11.55
C ASP A 165 15.71 20.26 -10.65
N GLU A 166 16.34 21.07 -9.81
CA GLU A 166 17.34 20.62 -8.84
C GLU A 166 16.70 19.75 -7.76
N TYR A 167 15.52 20.12 -7.30
CA TYR A 167 14.73 19.29 -6.38
C TYR A 167 14.40 17.91 -6.99
N SER A 168 13.95 17.90 -8.24
CA SER A 168 13.62 16.67 -8.96
C SER A 168 14.85 15.77 -9.15
N LYS A 169 16.00 16.35 -9.47
CA LYS A 169 17.28 15.63 -9.58
C LYS A 169 17.73 15.07 -8.23
N ALA A 170 17.66 15.86 -7.16
CA ALA A 170 17.99 15.40 -5.81
C ALA A 170 17.09 14.23 -5.39
N LYS A 171 15.80 14.30 -5.70
CA LYS A 171 14.86 13.22 -5.46
C LYS A 171 15.24 11.94 -6.20
N GLN A 172 15.66 12.04 -7.47
CA GLN A 172 16.14 10.88 -8.22
C GLN A 172 17.43 10.28 -7.61
N ILE A 173 18.40 11.13 -7.24
CA ILE A 173 19.63 10.68 -6.57
C ILE A 173 19.29 9.92 -5.28
N ASN A 174 18.42 10.46 -4.44
CA ASN A 174 18.00 9.84 -3.20
C ASN A 174 17.31 8.50 -3.43
N PHE A 175 16.45 8.41 -4.44
CA PHE A 175 15.79 7.15 -4.77
C PHE A 175 16.74 6.10 -5.30
N GLN A 176 17.70 6.49 -6.16
CA GLN A 176 18.74 5.57 -6.63
C GLN A 176 19.63 5.07 -5.49
N ALA A 177 19.97 5.94 -4.55
CA ALA A 177 20.77 5.54 -3.38
C ALA A 177 20.02 4.55 -2.45
N ILE A 178 18.71 4.69 -2.33
CA ILE A 178 17.88 3.87 -1.41
C ILE A 178 17.45 2.55 -2.07
N TYR A 179 17.12 2.57 -3.34
CA TYR A 179 16.47 1.44 -4.01
C TYR A 179 17.26 0.80 -5.17
N GLY A 180 18.39 1.37 -5.54
CA GLY A 180 19.26 0.86 -6.62
C GLY A 180 18.92 1.43 -7.98
#